data_0710ad0a172262be5bff9056a0ca8cfd
#
_entry.id   0710ad0a172262be5bff9056a0ca8cfd
#
_cell.length_a   1.000
_cell.length_b   1.000
_cell.length_c   1.000
_cell.angle_alpha   90.00
_cell.angle_beta   90.00
_cell.angle_gamma   90.00
#
_symmetry.space_group_name_H-M   'P 1'
#
loop_
_entity.id
_entity.type
_entity.pdbx_description
1 polymer ?
#
loop_
_entity_poly.entity_id
_entity_poly.type
_entity_poly.pdbx_seq_one_letter_code
_entity_poly.pdbx_strand_id
1 'polypeptide(L)'
;MRPGDRVSAERLRQHLLNALERTSRPMTTAQLRDDLHEHYRSPVVIESVYRNLTVLERRGDVERRKLQGRDARWSRATDQAAS
;
A
#
# COMPACT_ATOMS: atom_id res chain seq x y z
N MET A 1 -2.49 -18.38 18.61
CA MET A 1 -2.90 -17.59 17.73
C MET A 1 -3.07 -18.24 16.49
N ARG A 2 -3.89 -17.91 15.81
CA ARG A 2 -4.15 -18.43 14.74
C ARG A 2 -3.69 -17.69 13.71
N PRO A 3 -2.75 -17.97 13.11
CA PRO A 3 -2.17 -17.22 12.05
C PRO A 3 -3.11 -17.00 10.92
N GLY A 4 -4.08 -17.79 10.79
CA GLY A 4 -4.96 -17.60 9.67
C GLY A 4 -5.92 -16.46 9.82
N ASP A 5 -6.01 -15.91 11.01
CA ASP A 5 -6.97 -14.88 11.27
C ASP A 5 -6.60 -13.51 10.81
N ARG A 6 -5.36 -13.28 10.48
CA ARG A 6 -5.01 -11.98 9.99
C ARG A 6 -3.92 -12.07 9.00
N VAL A 7 -3.90 -11.12 8.14
CA VAL A 7 -2.88 -11.04 7.11
C VAL A 7 -1.61 -10.55 7.76
N SER A 8 -0.51 -11.21 7.53
CA SER A 8 0.75 -10.78 8.10
C SER A 8 1.17 -9.46 7.46
N ALA A 9 1.97 -8.71 8.17
CA ALA A 9 2.41 -7.43 7.68
C ALA A 9 3.17 -7.58 6.37
N GLU A 10 3.97 -8.63 6.28
CA GLU A 10 4.74 -8.83 5.07
C GLU A 10 3.85 -9.14 3.87
N ARG A 11 2.82 -9.92 4.05
CA ARG A 11 1.91 -10.21 2.96
C ARG A 11 1.13 -8.96 2.57
N LEU A 12 0.76 -8.17 3.55
CA LEU A 12 0.05 -6.95 3.29
C LEU A 12 0.92 -6.01 2.45
N ARG A 13 2.18 -5.87 2.82
CA ARG A 13 3.09 -5.02 2.08
C ARG A 13 3.28 -5.52 0.66
N GLN A 14 3.39 -6.83 0.49
CA GLN A 14 3.55 -7.40 -0.83
C GLN A 14 2.33 -7.11 -1.69
N HIS A 15 1.16 -7.22 -1.10
CA HIS A 15 -0.06 -6.95 -1.83
C HIS A 15 -0.15 -5.48 -2.23
N LEU A 16 0.27 -4.58 -1.35
CA LEU A 16 0.25 -3.16 -1.67
C LEU A 16 1.17 -2.86 -2.86
N LEU A 17 2.33 -3.47 -2.88
CA LEU A 17 3.24 -3.28 -3.99
C LEU A 17 2.64 -3.80 -5.28
N ASN A 18 1.99 -4.95 -5.22
CA ASN A 18 1.37 -5.51 -6.40
C ASN A 18 0.24 -4.64 -6.92
N ALA A 19 -0.53 -4.08 -6.01
CA ALA A 19 -1.65 -3.22 -6.40
C ALA A 19 -1.14 -1.97 -7.10
N LEU A 20 -0.09 -1.38 -6.56
CA LEU A 20 0.47 -0.17 -7.15
C LEU A 20 1.10 -0.45 -8.50
N GLU A 21 1.71 -1.60 -8.64
CA GLU A 21 2.27 -1.98 -9.92
C GLU A 21 1.20 -2.22 -10.96
N ARG A 22 0.13 -2.86 -10.54
CA ARG A 22 -0.94 -3.23 -11.46
C ARG A 22 -1.67 -2.03 -12.01
N THR A 23 -1.90 -1.03 -11.17
CA THR A 23 -2.67 0.11 -11.59
C THR A 23 -1.87 1.15 -12.34
N SER A 24 -0.58 1.19 -12.14
CA SER A 24 0.26 2.17 -12.79
C SER A 24 -0.14 3.60 -12.48
N ARG A 25 -0.93 3.81 -11.47
CA ARG A 25 -1.36 5.13 -11.08
C ARG A 25 -1.23 5.31 -9.61
N PRO A 26 -0.99 6.53 -9.14
CA PRO A 26 -0.97 6.74 -7.71
C PRO A 26 -2.33 6.45 -7.11
N MET A 27 -2.35 5.87 -5.94
CA MET A 27 -3.57 5.53 -5.26
C MET A 27 -3.55 6.11 -3.86
N THR A 28 -4.72 6.53 -3.38
CA THR A 28 -4.80 7.01 -2.00
C THR A 28 -4.79 5.82 -1.06
N THR A 29 -4.56 6.10 0.22
CA THR A 29 -4.59 5.03 1.21
C THR A 29 -5.96 4.36 1.22
N ALA A 30 -7.02 5.14 1.09
CA ALA A 30 -8.37 4.58 1.10
C ALA A 30 -8.61 3.67 -0.10
N GLN A 31 -8.10 4.06 -1.25
CA GLN A 31 -8.26 3.24 -2.44
C GLN A 31 -7.52 1.92 -2.28
N LEU A 32 -6.34 1.97 -1.69
CA LEU A 32 -5.57 0.77 -1.45
C LEU A 32 -6.26 -0.12 -0.43
N ARG A 33 -6.87 0.49 0.60
CA ARG A 33 -7.60 -0.28 1.58
C ARG A 33 -8.77 -1.00 0.93
N ASP A 34 -9.49 -0.31 0.04
CA ASP A 34 -10.62 -0.92 -0.63
C ASP A 34 -10.19 -2.09 -1.51
N ASP A 35 -9.05 -1.95 -2.16
CA ASP A 35 -8.51 -3.02 -2.98
C ASP A 35 -8.20 -4.24 -2.12
N LEU A 36 -7.63 -4.01 -0.95
CA LEU A 36 -7.33 -5.09 -0.05
C LEU A 36 -8.57 -5.76 0.50
N HIS A 37 -9.60 -4.95 0.77
CA HIS A 37 -10.87 -5.48 1.25
C HIS A 37 -11.42 -6.48 0.27
N GLU A 38 -11.40 -6.14 -0.99
CA GLU A 38 -11.91 -7.02 -2.00
C GLU A 38 -11.08 -8.27 -2.14
N HIS A 39 -9.80 -8.11 -2.07
CA HIS A 39 -8.90 -9.23 -2.27
C HIS A 39 -8.98 -10.24 -1.13
N TYR A 40 -8.96 -9.74 0.10
CA TYR A 40 -8.94 -10.64 1.24
C TYR A 40 -10.32 -10.99 1.78
N ARG A 41 -11.32 -10.25 1.32
CA ARG A 41 -12.67 -10.47 1.78
C ARG A 41 -12.81 -10.37 3.27
N SER A 42 -12.00 -9.58 3.89
CA SER A 42 -12.13 -9.33 5.29
C SER A 42 -11.74 -7.90 5.57
N PRO A 43 -12.20 -7.35 6.68
CA PRO A 43 -11.95 -5.95 6.97
C PRO A 43 -10.47 -5.67 7.10
N VAL A 44 -10.04 -4.60 6.49
CA VAL A 44 -8.67 -4.15 6.61
C VAL A 44 -8.72 -2.73 7.14
N VAL A 45 -8.05 -2.51 8.26
CA VAL A 45 -8.07 -1.23 8.92
C VAL A 45 -7.17 -0.26 8.19
N ILE A 46 -7.68 0.92 7.90
CA ILE A 46 -6.92 1.88 7.11
C ILE A 46 -5.62 2.28 7.79
N GLU A 47 -5.58 2.29 9.10
CA GLU A 47 -4.35 2.60 9.82
C GLU A 47 -3.27 1.58 9.54
N SER A 48 -3.66 0.34 9.41
CA SER A 48 -2.73 -0.72 9.12
C SER A 48 -2.14 -0.54 7.73
N VAL A 49 -2.99 -0.15 6.79
CA VAL A 49 -2.55 0.10 5.43
C VAL A 49 -1.56 1.27 5.42
N TYR A 50 -1.91 2.34 6.08
CA TYR A 50 -1.05 3.51 6.12
C TYR A 50 0.31 3.18 6.75
N ARG A 51 0.27 2.45 7.84
CA ARG A 51 1.50 2.09 8.54
C ARG A 51 2.42 1.27 7.65
N ASN A 52 1.85 0.34 6.93
CA ASN A 52 2.67 -0.49 6.05
C ASN A 52 3.16 0.28 4.83
N LEU A 53 2.38 1.25 4.37
CA LEU A 53 2.85 2.09 3.28
C LEU A 53 4.04 2.94 3.72
N THR A 54 4.03 3.41 4.97
CA THR A 54 5.16 4.19 5.44
C THR A 54 6.41 3.33 5.58
N VAL A 55 6.23 2.05 5.92
CA VAL A 55 7.36 1.15 5.96
C VAL A 55 7.94 0.99 4.56
N LEU A 56 7.07 0.82 3.57
CA LEU A 56 7.52 0.68 2.20
C LEU A 56 8.19 1.95 1.70
N GLU A 57 7.71 3.09 2.13
CA GLU A 57 8.31 4.34 1.76
C GLU A 57 9.73 4.44 2.32
N ARG A 58 9.92 4.04 3.55
CA ARG A 58 11.22 4.05 4.16
C ARG A 58 12.18 3.11 3.47
N ARG A 59 11.68 2.00 2.97
CA ARG A 59 12.49 1.05 2.25
C ARG A 59 12.82 1.53 0.84
N GLY A 60 12.14 2.56 0.38
CA GLY A 60 12.35 3.04 -0.98
C GLY A 60 11.54 2.31 -2.02
N ASP A 61 10.56 1.53 -1.60
CA ASP A 61 9.75 0.76 -2.54
C ASP A 61 8.56 1.54 -3.07
N VAL A 62 8.09 2.54 -2.33
CA VAL A 62 6.99 3.37 -2.80
C VAL A 62 7.32 4.82 -2.53
N GLU A 63 6.64 5.69 -3.24
CA GLU A 63 6.78 7.13 -3.07
C GLU A 63 5.46 7.70 -2.65
N ARG A 64 5.51 8.67 -1.79
CA ARG A 64 4.32 9.35 -1.35
C ARG A 64 4.30 10.74 -1.93
N ARG A 65 3.22 11.09 -2.61
CA ARG A 65 3.05 12.40 -3.13
C ARG A 65 1.90 13.06 -2.45
N LYS A 66 2.15 14.19 -1.85
CA LYS A 66 1.10 14.89 -1.18
C LYS A 66 0.65 16.02 -2.06
N LEU A 67 -0.62 15.98 -2.45
CA LEU A 67 -1.16 17.04 -3.25
C LEU A 67 -1.73 18.09 -2.32
N GLN A 68 -1.79 19.30 -2.77
CA GLN A 68 -2.24 20.37 -1.97
C GLN A 68 -3.56 20.12 -1.33
N GLY A 69 -3.60 20.17 -0.01
CA GLY A 69 -4.81 19.99 0.74
C GLY A 69 -5.52 18.69 0.51
N ARG A 70 -4.84 17.70 0.00
CA ARG A 70 -5.48 16.44 -0.28
C ARG A 70 -4.78 15.30 0.37
N ASP A 71 -5.39 14.14 0.32
CA ASP A 71 -4.79 12.95 0.86
C ASP A 71 -3.56 12.59 0.06
N ALA A 72 -2.62 11.99 0.73
CA ALA A 72 -1.42 11.54 0.05
C ALA A 72 -1.76 10.44 -0.95
N ARG A 73 -1.00 10.38 -2.00
CA ARG A 73 -1.13 9.32 -2.98
C ARG A 73 0.17 8.56 -3.03
N TRP A 74 0.05 7.28 -3.23
CA TRP A 74 1.21 6.40 -3.20
C TRP A 74 1.42 5.77 -4.57
N SER A 75 2.68 5.59 -4.95
CA SER A 75 2.98 4.93 -6.20
C SER A 75 4.27 4.14 -6.02
N ARG A 76 4.53 3.19 -6.90
CA ARG A 76 5.77 2.44 -6.85
C ARG A 76 6.91 3.39 -7.14
N ALA A 77 7.99 3.24 -6.39
CA ALA A 77 9.18 4.01 -6.65
C ALA A 77 9.83 3.41 -7.86
N THR A 78 9.93 4.17 -8.87
CA THR A 78 10.54 3.65 -10.05
C THR A 78 11.99 3.90 -10.02
N ASP A 79 12.61 4.27 -9.77
CA ASP A 79 13.84 4.44 -9.76
C ASP A 79 14.75 4.01 -10.44
N GLN A 80 14.46 3.74 -10.54
CA GLN A 80 15.01 3.58 -10.86
C GLN A 80 15.68 3.52 -11.29
N ALA A 81 15.82 3.40 -11.44
CA ALA A 81 16.34 3.27 -11.69
C ALA A 81 17.04 3.41 -12.12
N ALA A 82 17.09 3.41 -12.18
CA ALA A 82 17.54 3.54 -12.52
C ALA A 82 18.08 3.76 -12.97
N SER A 83 18.21 3.80 -12.96
CA SER A 83 18.49 3.97 -13.36
C SER A 83 18.85 4.01 -13.80
#